data_3ab19c7749e098839059fe310ad9e337
#
_entry.id   3ab19c7749e098839059fe310ad9e337
#
_cell.length_a   1.000
_cell.length_b   1.000
_cell.length_c   1.000
_cell.angle_alpha   90.00
_cell.angle_beta   90.00
_cell.angle_gamma   90.00
#
_symmetry.space_group_name_H-M   'P 1'
#
loop_
_entity.id
_entity.type
_entity.pdbx_description
1 polymer ?
#
loop_
_entity_poly.entity_id
_entity_poly.type
_entity_poly.pdbx_seq_one_letter_code
_entity_poly.pdbx_strand_id
1 'polypeptide(L)'
;MGVRCLHSALQVLLATLFLGCVEPISFEVPPASSQLVVEGYIDNQAGPHIVHLSRASSIEADTIIQNPVSDAAITLYEDRIKVADYVEVSPGLYRIAEGLFSGSVGHRYHIEIRTSDGHTYRSLQDELMEVGEIKDIRTAYESRSMLTQTGETNASVMRVLVDSDAGDGEQPLIRWRYSGYFYVTTYPMFFWRDEPPYTPYKDPWPCSGYIVVEGPPGSGGLLLQVGECTCCECWGRLYENAPTLSNEELVVDGNFANVLVGEVPVAPMVFSNRIMIKVEQMSLTREVFDFFNILRSQKENGQSIFQPAFGELKGNIVADRSDDLVSGIFYATAIDTKIIYIDSTDVPVKIPEETYITYPCTALIDDTSYEKPDLWE
;
A
#
# COMPACT_ATOMS: atom_id res chain seq x y z
N MET A 1 -64.07 37.46 -9.77
CA MET A 1 -64.02 36.00 -9.88
C MET A 1 -62.77 35.44 -10.56
N GLY A 2 -62.07 36.25 -11.40
CA GLY A 2 -60.91 35.78 -12.15
C GLY A 2 -59.59 35.57 -11.39
N VAL A 3 -59.30 36.39 -10.37
CA VAL A 3 -57.99 36.37 -9.67
C VAL A 3 -57.81 35.13 -8.78
N ARG A 4 -58.89 34.58 -8.19
CA ARG A 4 -58.81 33.35 -7.36
C ARG A 4 -58.55 32.08 -8.19
N CYS A 5 -59.07 31.98 -9.43
CA CYS A 5 -58.80 30.87 -10.31
C CYS A 5 -57.33 30.83 -10.78
N LEU A 6 -56.72 31.99 -11.01
CA LEU A 6 -55.33 32.08 -11.46
C LEU A 6 -54.34 31.66 -10.38
N HIS A 7 -54.63 32.00 -9.08
CA HIS A 7 -53.81 31.57 -7.94
C HIS A 7 -53.87 30.04 -7.69
N SER A 8 -55.06 29.46 -7.84
CA SER A 8 -55.23 28.02 -7.68
C SER A 8 -54.56 27.23 -8.83
N ALA A 9 -54.61 27.75 -10.06
CA ALA A 9 -53.93 27.12 -11.19
C ALA A 9 -52.38 27.18 -11.05
N LEU A 10 -51.85 28.30 -10.53
CA LEU A 10 -50.43 28.47 -10.31
C LEU A 10 -49.92 27.57 -9.15
N GLN A 11 -50.71 27.38 -8.10
CA GLN A 11 -50.36 26.46 -7.02
C GLN A 11 -50.37 24.98 -7.44
N VAL A 12 -51.27 24.57 -8.30
CA VAL A 12 -51.31 23.21 -8.86
C VAL A 12 -50.12 23.00 -9.82
N LEU A 13 -49.78 23.99 -10.63
CA LEU A 13 -48.62 23.93 -11.53
C LEU A 13 -47.30 23.84 -10.75
N LEU A 14 -47.19 24.60 -9.62
CA LEU A 14 -46.01 24.54 -8.76
C LEU A 14 -45.87 23.22 -8.01
N ALA A 15 -46.98 22.60 -7.63
CA ALA A 15 -46.99 21.29 -6.94
C ALA A 15 -46.61 20.11 -7.87
N THR A 16 -46.88 20.23 -9.19
CA THR A 16 -46.48 19.18 -10.15
C THR A 16 -45.00 19.23 -10.53
N LEU A 17 -44.30 20.33 -10.28
CA LEU A 17 -42.87 20.48 -10.54
C LEU A 17 -41.98 19.73 -9.52
N PHE A 18 -42.52 19.27 -8.38
CA PHE A 18 -41.78 18.53 -7.35
C PHE A 18 -41.98 17.01 -7.41
N LEU A 19 -42.69 16.49 -8.40
CA LEU A 19 -42.82 15.04 -8.63
C LEU A 19 -41.69 14.54 -9.56
N GLY A 20 -40.46 14.88 -9.24
CA GLY A 20 -39.27 14.23 -9.81
C GLY A 20 -39.12 12.84 -9.21
N CYS A 21 -39.52 11.80 -9.92
CA CYS A 21 -39.11 10.46 -9.57
C CYS A 21 -37.59 10.36 -9.75
N VAL A 22 -36.87 10.22 -8.64
CA VAL A 22 -35.50 9.72 -8.69
C VAL A 22 -35.63 8.22 -8.86
N GLU A 23 -35.44 7.73 -10.09
CA GLU A 23 -35.27 6.29 -10.28
C GLU A 23 -33.89 5.92 -9.71
N PRO A 24 -33.83 5.02 -8.72
CA PRO A 24 -32.54 4.48 -8.29
C PRO A 24 -31.98 3.67 -9.46
N ILE A 25 -30.83 4.10 -9.96
CA ILE A 25 -30.07 3.28 -10.91
C ILE A 25 -29.52 2.10 -10.13
N SER A 26 -30.16 0.95 -10.25
CA SER A 26 -29.60 -0.30 -9.75
C SER A 26 -28.47 -0.71 -10.71
N PHE A 27 -27.23 -0.53 -10.29
CA PHE A 27 -26.12 -1.21 -10.94
C PHE A 27 -26.19 -2.70 -10.55
N GLU A 28 -26.54 -3.55 -11.50
CA GLU A 28 -26.23 -4.96 -11.34
C GLU A 28 -24.71 -5.10 -11.43
N VAL A 29 -24.07 -5.23 -10.28
CA VAL A 29 -22.68 -5.66 -10.24
C VAL A 29 -22.66 -7.11 -10.73
N PRO A 30 -21.96 -7.43 -11.83
CA PRO A 30 -21.86 -8.83 -12.26
C PRO A 30 -21.38 -9.67 -11.07
N PRO A 31 -21.90 -10.92 -10.89
CA PRO A 31 -21.43 -11.78 -9.83
C PRO A 31 -19.90 -11.87 -9.94
N ALA A 32 -19.21 -11.78 -8.80
CA ALA A 32 -17.76 -11.84 -8.79
C ALA A 32 -17.30 -13.05 -9.58
N SER A 33 -16.67 -12.77 -10.70
CA SER A 33 -16.04 -13.83 -11.46
C SER A 33 -14.94 -14.39 -10.58
N SER A 34 -14.82 -15.71 -10.51
CA SER A 34 -13.75 -16.40 -9.78
C SER A 34 -12.37 -16.17 -10.46
N GLN A 35 -12.14 -14.95 -10.93
CA GLN A 35 -10.95 -14.55 -11.67
C GLN A 35 -9.71 -14.75 -10.81
N LEU A 36 -8.74 -15.51 -11.30
CA LEU A 36 -7.44 -15.63 -10.67
C LEU A 36 -6.67 -14.32 -10.82
N VAL A 37 -6.10 -13.84 -9.73
CA VAL A 37 -5.20 -12.68 -9.70
C VAL A 37 -3.82 -13.16 -9.33
N VAL A 38 -2.82 -12.80 -10.13
CA VAL A 38 -1.41 -13.17 -9.96
C VAL A 38 -0.59 -11.90 -9.82
N GLU A 39 0.18 -11.81 -8.74
CA GLU A 39 1.10 -10.70 -8.50
C GLU A 39 2.47 -11.25 -8.12
N GLY A 40 3.49 -10.88 -8.87
CA GLY A 40 4.85 -11.31 -8.57
C GLY A 40 5.89 -10.75 -9.53
N TYR A 41 7.13 -10.88 -9.12
CA TYR A 41 8.27 -10.55 -9.97
C TYR A 41 9.50 -11.38 -9.57
N ILE A 42 10.44 -11.44 -10.50
CA ILE A 42 11.79 -11.94 -10.27
C ILE A 42 12.78 -10.79 -10.45
N ASP A 43 13.81 -10.75 -9.64
CA ASP A 43 14.83 -9.71 -9.71
C ASP A 43 16.25 -10.29 -9.66
N ASN A 44 17.24 -9.40 -9.79
CA ASN A 44 18.66 -9.70 -9.74
C ASN A 44 19.24 -9.85 -8.33
N GLN A 45 18.40 -9.76 -7.28
CA GLN A 45 18.82 -9.94 -5.88
C GLN A 45 18.76 -11.43 -5.49
N ALA A 46 19.32 -11.75 -4.34
CA ALA A 46 19.30 -13.12 -3.82
C ALA A 46 17.90 -13.60 -3.37
N GLY A 47 16.87 -12.77 -3.49
CA GLY A 47 15.52 -13.03 -3.03
C GLY A 47 15.30 -12.59 -1.56
N PRO A 48 14.25 -13.04 -0.90
CA PRO A 48 13.26 -14.00 -1.38
C PRO A 48 12.40 -13.47 -2.53
N HIS A 49 12.08 -14.33 -3.52
CA HIS A 49 11.17 -13.97 -4.61
C HIS A 49 9.77 -14.47 -4.28
N ILE A 50 8.77 -13.61 -4.47
CA ILE A 50 7.42 -13.84 -3.97
C ILE A 50 6.41 -13.77 -5.11
N VAL A 51 5.44 -14.68 -5.07
CA VAL A 51 4.23 -14.66 -5.91
C VAL A 51 3.01 -14.75 -5.00
N HIS A 52 2.08 -13.81 -5.18
CA HIS A 52 0.77 -13.85 -4.54
C HIS A 52 -0.27 -14.39 -5.51
N LEU A 53 -1.07 -15.34 -5.05
CA LEU A 53 -2.24 -15.85 -5.76
C LEU A 53 -3.51 -15.60 -4.95
N SER A 54 -4.46 -14.91 -5.57
CA SER A 54 -5.78 -14.69 -4.97
C SER A 54 -6.88 -14.82 -6.02
N ARG A 55 -8.14 -14.88 -5.58
CA ARG A 55 -9.29 -14.75 -6.47
C ARG A 55 -9.97 -13.42 -6.23
N ALA A 56 -10.34 -12.73 -7.30
CA ALA A 56 -11.13 -11.53 -7.20
C ALA A 56 -12.46 -11.84 -6.52
N SER A 57 -12.85 -11.04 -5.55
CA SER A 57 -14.15 -11.11 -4.89
C SER A 57 -15.03 -9.93 -5.29
N SER A 58 -16.36 -10.12 -5.22
CA SER A 58 -17.30 -9.00 -5.31
C SER A 58 -17.07 -8.06 -4.12
N ILE A 59 -17.19 -6.76 -4.37
CA ILE A 59 -17.24 -5.77 -3.31
C ILE A 59 -18.61 -5.88 -2.64
N GLU A 60 -18.74 -6.74 -1.64
CA GLU A 60 -19.87 -6.76 -0.74
C GLU A 60 -19.46 -6.05 0.55
N ALA A 61 -20.05 -4.86 0.76
CA ALA A 61 -19.97 -4.06 1.99
C ALA A 61 -18.56 -3.83 2.56
N ASP A 62 -17.96 -2.70 2.23
CA ASP A 62 -16.82 -2.05 2.90
C ASP A 62 -15.60 -2.91 3.35
N THR A 63 -15.58 -4.19 3.01
CA THR A 63 -14.51 -5.11 3.39
C THR A 63 -13.92 -5.77 2.14
N ILE A 64 -12.64 -5.54 1.90
CA ILE A 64 -11.89 -6.28 0.87
C ILE A 64 -11.63 -7.68 1.43
N ILE A 65 -12.41 -8.67 0.99
CA ILE A 65 -12.14 -10.07 1.33
C ILE A 65 -11.05 -10.56 0.38
N GLN A 66 -9.87 -10.79 0.90
CA GLN A 66 -8.83 -11.50 0.17
C GLN A 66 -9.18 -12.99 0.14
N ASN A 67 -9.34 -13.55 -1.05
CA ASN A 67 -9.55 -14.98 -1.26
C ASN A 67 -8.23 -15.62 -1.75
N PRO A 68 -7.33 -16.04 -0.86
CA PRO A 68 -6.07 -16.64 -1.24
C PRO A 68 -6.30 -17.97 -1.97
N VAL A 69 -5.43 -18.29 -2.93
CA VAL A 69 -5.41 -19.58 -3.63
C VAL A 69 -4.27 -20.41 -3.11
N SER A 70 -4.61 -21.45 -2.35
CA SER A 70 -3.67 -22.39 -1.77
C SER A 70 -3.47 -23.65 -2.63
N ASP A 71 -2.44 -24.43 -2.31
CA ASP A 71 -2.11 -25.73 -2.93
C ASP A 71 -1.87 -25.63 -4.45
N ALA A 72 -1.39 -24.48 -4.93
CA ALA A 72 -0.96 -24.36 -6.32
C ALA A 72 0.52 -24.77 -6.47
N ALA A 73 0.86 -25.37 -7.59
CA ALA A 73 2.23 -25.57 -8.01
C ALA A 73 2.65 -24.42 -8.93
N ILE A 74 3.71 -23.71 -8.55
CA ILE A 74 4.26 -22.61 -9.34
C ILE A 74 5.72 -22.90 -9.66
N THR A 75 6.05 -22.87 -10.95
CA THR A 75 7.40 -23.13 -11.47
C THR A 75 7.92 -21.89 -12.21
N LEU A 76 9.15 -21.51 -11.90
CA LEU A 76 9.89 -20.45 -12.58
C LEU A 76 10.72 -21.02 -13.73
N TYR A 77 10.67 -20.36 -14.85
CA TYR A 77 11.48 -20.67 -16.04
C TYR A 77 12.36 -19.47 -16.42
N GLU A 78 13.61 -19.75 -16.76
CA GLU A 78 14.56 -18.86 -17.39
C GLU A 78 14.83 -19.37 -18.82
N ASP A 79 14.62 -18.53 -19.83
CA ASP A 79 14.78 -18.92 -21.25
C ASP A 79 14.11 -20.24 -21.63
N ARG A 80 12.93 -20.50 -21.04
CA ARG A 80 12.13 -21.74 -21.16
C ARG A 80 12.71 -22.98 -20.46
N ILE A 81 13.76 -22.82 -19.69
CA ILE A 81 14.35 -23.89 -18.86
C ILE A 81 13.84 -23.71 -17.44
N LYS A 82 13.31 -24.78 -16.83
CA LYS A 82 12.91 -24.75 -15.43
C LYS A 82 14.12 -24.50 -14.54
N VAL A 83 14.03 -23.48 -13.68
CA VAL A 83 15.12 -23.10 -12.77
C VAL A 83 14.77 -23.23 -11.30
N ALA A 84 13.50 -23.02 -10.92
CA ALA A 84 13.07 -23.14 -9.53
C ALA A 84 11.58 -23.47 -9.41
N ASP A 85 11.18 -23.94 -8.23
CA ASP A 85 9.79 -24.05 -7.81
C ASP A 85 9.54 -23.11 -6.64
N TYR A 86 8.38 -22.48 -6.62
CA TYR A 86 7.90 -21.73 -5.47
C TYR A 86 7.27 -22.66 -4.44
N VAL A 87 7.43 -22.35 -3.17
CA VAL A 87 6.85 -23.09 -2.03
C VAL A 87 5.83 -22.19 -1.34
N GLU A 88 4.63 -22.70 -1.09
CA GLU A 88 3.63 -22.00 -0.29
C GLU A 88 4.09 -21.85 1.15
N VAL A 89 4.12 -20.62 1.67
CA VAL A 89 4.54 -20.29 3.04
C VAL A 89 3.38 -19.83 3.91
N SER A 90 2.33 -19.34 3.29
CA SER A 90 1.01 -19.06 3.90
C SER A 90 -0.04 -19.08 2.79
N PRO A 91 -1.34 -19.15 3.12
CA PRO A 91 -2.39 -19.21 2.11
C PRO A 91 -2.24 -18.14 1.01
N GLY A 92 -2.04 -18.58 -0.25
CA GLY A 92 -1.85 -17.71 -1.41
C GLY A 92 -0.51 -17.01 -1.52
N LEU A 93 0.43 -17.23 -0.60
CA LEU A 93 1.77 -16.65 -0.62
C LEU A 93 2.80 -17.74 -0.96
N TYR A 94 3.41 -17.60 -2.11
CA TYR A 94 4.40 -18.55 -2.63
C TYR A 94 5.77 -17.88 -2.71
N ARG A 95 6.83 -18.61 -2.33
CA ARG A 95 8.17 -18.06 -2.20
C ARG A 95 9.26 -19.01 -2.71
N ILE A 96 10.22 -18.46 -3.47
CA ILE A 96 11.57 -19.02 -3.59
C ILE A 96 12.39 -18.41 -2.44
N ALA A 97 12.97 -19.24 -1.58
CA ALA A 97 13.71 -18.75 -0.42
C ALA A 97 14.98 -17.98 -0.85
N GLU A 98 15.41 -17.08 0.03
CA GLU A 98 16.63 -16.30 -0.16
C GLU A 98 17.85 -17.18 -0.45
N GLY A 99 18.68 -16.75 -1.39
CA GLY A 99 19.91 -17.46 -1.79
C GLY A 99 19.69 -18.66 -2.70
N LEU A 100 18.44 -19.03 -3.02
CA LEU A 100 18.19 -20.18 -3.92
C LEU A 100 18.16 -19.79 -5.40
N PHE A 101 17.85 -18.55 -5.71
CA PHE A 101 17.81 -18.05 -7.09
C PHE A 101 18.07 -16.55 -7.12
N SER A 102 18.66 -16.09 -8.22
CA SER A 102 18.86 -14.68 -8.58
C SER A 102 18.74 -14.56 -10.09
N GLY A 103 17.93 -13.60 -10.57
CA GLY A 103 17.79 -13.34 -11.99
C GLY A 103 19.05 -12.72 -12.60
N SER A 104 19.21 -12.90 -13.90
CA SER A 104 20.33 -12.37 -14.67
C SER A 104 19.83 -11.42 -15.76
N VAL A 105 20.50 -10.27 -15.91
CA VAL A 105 20.20 -9.29 -16.96
C VAL A 105 20.34 -9.93 -18.35
N GLY A 106 19.39 -9.61 -19.24
CA GLY A 106 19.33 -10.12 -20.61
C GLY A 106 18.64 -11.48 -20.76
N HIS A 107 18.27 -12.14 -19.67
CA HIS A 107 17.51 -13.37 -19.69
C HIS A 107 16.01 -13.10 -19.55
N ARG A 108 15.18 -14.06 -20.04
CA ARG A 108 13.72 -13.95 -20.03
C ARG A 108 13.11 -14.91 -19.04
N TYR A 109 12.20 -14.41 -18.24
CA TYR A 109 11.55 -15.14 -17.16
C TYR A 109 10.05 -15.26 -17.39
N HIS A 110 9.48 -16.39 -16.97
CA HIS A 110 8.05 -16.60 -16.86
C HIS A 110 7.74 -17.64 -15.80
N ILE A 111 6.50 -17.65 -15.35
CA ILE A 111 5.99 -18.67 -14.44
C ILE A 111 4.89 -19.50 -15.09
N GLU A 112 4.83 -20.76 -14.70
CA GLU A 112 3.67 -21.63 -14.94
C GLU A 112 3.03 -21.94 -13.59
N ILE A 113 1.71 -21.84 -13.54
CA ILE A 113 0.88 -22.01 -12.35
C ILE A 113 -0.11 -23.14 -12.65
N ARG A 114 -0.17 -24.13 -11.76
CA ARG A 114 -1.21 -25.15 -11.77
C ARG A 114 -1.92 -25.14 -10.44
N THR A 115 -3.20 -24.76 -10.46
CA THR A 115 -4.05 -24.74 -9.28
C THR A 115 -4.54 -26.13 -8.89
N SER A 116 -4.94 -26.33 -7.63
CA SER A 116 -5.40 -27.63 -7.10
C SER A 116 -6.63 -28.18 -7.81
N ASP A 117 -7.46 -27.31 -8.40
CA ASP A 117 -8.61 -27.68 -9.26
C ASP A 117 -8.21 -28.09 -10.69
N GLY A 118 -6.92 -28.06 -11.01
CA GLY A 118 -6.35 -28.57 -12.26
C GLY A 118 -6.30 -27.54 -13.39
N HIS A 119 -6.63 -26.26 -13.14
CA HIS A 119 -6.45 -25.19 -14.12
C HIS A 119 -5.00 -24.79 -14.25
N THR A 120 -4.58 -24.41 -15.44
CA THR A 120 -3.20 -24.03 -15.75
C THR A 120 -3.15 -22.63 -16.31
N TYR A 121 -2.19 -21.86 -15.82
CA TYR A 121 -1.94 -20.47 -16.23
C TYR A 121 -0.45 -20.28 -16.44
N ARG A 122 -0.09 -19.32 -17.27
CA ARG A 122 1.31 -18.90 -17.47
C ARG A 122 1.42 -17.41 -17.65
N SER A 123 2.54 -16.84 -17.23
CA SER A 123 2.89 -15.48 -17.64
C SER A 123 3.50 -15.48 -19.04
N LEU A 124 3.38 -14.37 -19.76
CA LEU A 124 4.24 -14.10 -20.90
C LEU A 124 5.69 -13.97 -20.42
N GLN A 125 6.64 -14.26 -21.32
CA GLN A 125 8.06 -14.05 -21.00
C GLN A 125 8.36 -12.56 -20.91
N ASP A 126 9.07 -12.17 -19.85
CA ASP A 126 9.54 -10.80 -19.64
C ASP A 126 11.05 -10.80 -19.48
N GLU A 127 11.73 -9.81 -20.06
CA GLU A 127 13.18 -9.73 -20.07
C GLU A 127 13.66 -8.88 -18.88
N LEU A 128 14.63 -9.41 -18.12
CA LEU A 128 15.26 -8.69 -17.05
C LEU A 128 16.23 -7.66 -17.66
N MET A 129 15.76 -6.42 -17.70
CA MET A 129 16.52 -5.29 -18.25
C MET A 129 17.52 -4.77 -17.23
N GLU A 130 18.61 -4.17 -17.70
CA GLU A 130 19.56 -3.47 -16.85
C GLU A 130 18.92 -2.24 -16.17
N VAL A 131 19.39 -1.90 -14.97
CA VAL A 131 18.97 -0.71 -14.22
C VAL A 131 20.17 0.17 -13.89
N GLY A 132 19.99 1.47 -13.96
CA GLY A 132 20.99 2.44 -13.50
C GLY A 132 21.04 2.54 -11.97
N GLU A 133 22.03 3.22 -11.43
CA GLU A 133 22.30 3.36 -10.00
C GLU A 133 21.55 4.57 -9.39
N ILE A 134 21.01 4.42 -8.18
CA ILE A 134 20.53 5.53 -7.36
C ILE A 134 21.74 6.32 -6.83
N LYS A 135 21.97 7.51 -7.38
CA LYS A 135 23.11 8.36 -6.99
C LYS A 135 22.92 9.01 -5.63
N ASP A 136 21.74 9.61 -5.42
CA ASP A 136 21.43 10.31 -4.18
C ASP A 136 19.95 10.26 -3.84
N ILE A 137 19.66 10.30 -2.53
CA ILE A 137 18.31 10.47 -2.00
C ILE A 137 18.32 11.66 -1.06
N ARG A 138 17.46 12.64 -1.34
CA ARG A 138 17.31 13.86 -0.55
C ARG A 138 15.91 13.99 -0.01
N THR A 139 15.78 14.68 1.11
CA THR A 139 14.47 15.02 1.68
C THR A 139 14.24 16.52 1.60
N ALA A 140 12.99 16.91 1.39
CA ALA A 140 12.56 18.30 1.38
C ALA A 140 11.25 18.47 2.11
N TYR A 141 11.21 19.39 3.06
CA TYR A 141 9.99 19.74 3.79
C TYR A 141 9.05 20.57 2.91
N GLU A 142 7.77 20.22 2.92
CA GLU A 142 6.72 20.99 2.28
C GLU A 142 5.53 21.14 3.22
N SER A 143 5.06 22.37 3.41
CA SER A 143 3.82 22.68 4.13
C SER A 143 2.70 22.95 3.14
N ARG A 144 1.59 22.22 3.30
CA ARG A 144 0.39 22.35 2.47
C ARG A 144 -0.80 22.73 3.34
N SER A 145 -1.58 23.70 2.86
CA SER A 145 -2.89 23.97 3.46
C SER A 145 -3.93 23.05 2.84
N MET A 146 -4.68 22.36 3.68
CA MET A 146 -5.77 21.48 3.27
C MET A 146 -7.09 21.95 3.87
N LEU A 147 -8.13 22.04 3.04
CA LEU A 147 -9.49 22.28 3.51
C LEU A 147 -10.10 20.99 3.99
N THR A 148 -10.48 20.94 5.26
CA THR A 148 -11.24 19.85 5.87
C THR A 148 -12.69 20.27 6.11
N GLN A 149 -13.55 19.35 6.47
CA GLN A 149 -14.94 19.68 6.83
C GLN A 149 -15.05 20.61 8.05
N THR A 150 -14.02 20.69 8.88
CA THR A 150 -13.96 21.51 10.09
C THR A 150 -13.17 22.82 9.90
N GLY A 151 -12.61 23.06 8.72
CA GLY A 151 -11.84 24.26 8.38
C GLY A 151 -10.52 23.95 7.69
N GLU A 152 -9.67 24.98 7.59
CA GLU A 152 -8.33 24.86 7.01
C GLU A 152 -7.37 24.25 8.03
N THR A 153 -6.64 23.20 7.62
CA THR A 153 -5.59 22.57 8.41
C THR A 153 -4.30 22.51 7.60
N ASN A 154 -3.17 22.57 8.29
CA ASN A 154 -1.87 22.40 7.63
C ASN A 154 -1.49 20.92 7.62
N ALA A 155 -1.34 20.35 6.44
CA ALA A 155 -0.70 19.07 6.24
C ALA A 155 0.73 19.33 5.78
N SER A 156 1.70 18.87 6.56
CA SER A 156 3.11 18.97 6.21
C SER A 156 3.65 17.61 5.85
N VAL A 157 4.53 17.55 4.86
CA VAL A 157 5.17 16.32 4.40
C VAL A 157 6.69 16.51 4.26
N MET A 158 7.43 15.43 4.47
CA MET A 158 8.81 15.30 4.00
C MET A 158 8.78 14.59 2.66
N ARG A 159 9.14 15.29 1.59
CA ARG A 159 9.25 14.74 0.24
C ARG A 159 10.54 13.95 0.11
N VAL A 160 10.48 12.78 -0.48
CA VAL A 160 11.63 11.94 -0.79
C VAL A 160 11.95 12.10 -2.28
N LEU A 161 13.11 12.66 -2.57
CA LEU A 161 13.56 13.02 -3.92
C LEU A 161 14.79 12.18 -4.28
N VAL A 162 14.79 11.61 -5.48
CA VAL A 162 15.85 10.75 -5.99
C VAL A 162 16.56 11.39 -7.17
N ASP A 163 17.88 11.31 -7.17
CA ASP A 163 18.72 11.52 -8.33
C ASP A 163 19.35 10.17 -8.70
N SER A 164 19.20 9.76 -9.95
CA SER A 164 19.67 8.44 -10.38
C SER A 164 20.17 8.43 -11.83
N ASP A 165 20.93 7.41 -12.16
CA ASP A 165 21.32 7.11 -13.52
C ASP A 165 20.13 6.50 -14.27
N ALA A 166 19.97 6.91 -15.52
CA ALA A 166 18.93 6.35 -16.38
C ALA A 166 19.33 5.00 -17.00
N GLY A 167 20.61 4.60 -16.89
CA GLY A 167 21.16 3.43 -17.58
C GLY A 167 21.48 3.73 -19.05
N ASP A 168 22.01 2.73 -19.75
CA ASP A 168 22.50 2.88 -21.13
C ASP A 168 21.41 2.81 -22.22
N GLY A 169 20.13 2.68 -21.86
CA GLY A 169 19.02 2.57 -22.79
C GLY A 169 18.61 3.89 -23.45
N GLU A 170 18.17 3.83 -24.73
CA GLU A 170 17.66 5.02 -25.46
C GLU A 170 16.43 5.64 -24.77
N GLN A 171 15.64 4.85 -24.06
CA GLN A 171 14.47 5.28 -23.28
C GLN A 171 14.35 4.41 -22.03
N PRO A 172 14.96 4.82 -20.91
CA PRO A 172 14.92 4.05 -19.70
C PRO A 172 13.50 4.04 -19.12
N LEU A 173 12.92 2.86 -19.02
CA LEU A 173 11.62 2.62 -18.44
C LEU A 173 11.84 2.18 -17.00
N ILE A 174 11.74 3.13 -16.09
CA ILE A 174 12.06 2.96 -14.68
C ILE A 174 10.80 3.12 -13.85
N ARG A 175 10.68 2.29 -12.83
CA ARG A 175 9.78 2.47 -11.70
C ARG A 175 10.60 2.69 -10.45
N TRP A 176 10.26 3.72 -9.68
CA TRP A 176 10.74 3.85 -8.32
C TRP A 176 9.64 3.39 -7.37
N ARG A 177 10.02 2.56 -6.41
CA ARG A 177 9.17 2.12 -5.32
C ARG A 177 9.80 2.58 -4.02
N TYR A 178 9.02 3.21 -3.15
CA TYR A 178 9.49 3.49 -1.82
C TYR A 178 8.67 2.73 -0.78
N SER A 179 9.34 2.31 0.26
CA SER A 179 8.75 1.77 1.48
C SER A 179 9.49 2.35 2.67
N GLY A 180 8.87 2.37 3.82
CA GLY A 180 9.50 2.89 5.01
C GLY A 180 8.97 2.24 6.28
N TYR A 181 9.73 2.43 7.34
CA TYR A 181 9.35 2.02 8.68
C TYR A 181 9.56 3.17 9.64
N PHE A 182 8.64 3.33 10.59
CA PHE A 182 8.79 4.24 11.71
C PHE A 182 8.50 3.50 13.01
N TYR A 183 9.25 3.86 14.04
CA TYR A 183 9.15 3.22 15.34
C TYR A 183 8.16 3.96 16.21
N VAL A 184 7.22 3.23 16.82
CA VAL A 184 6.16 3.77 17.66
C VAL A 184 6.29 3.22 19.07
N THR A 185 6.20 4.11 20.06
CA THR A 185 6.12 3.75 21.48
C THR A 185 4.75 4.12 22.02
N THR A 186 4.13 3.20 22.72
CA THR A 186 2.83 3.40 23.37
C THR A 186 2.89 3.07 24.86
N TYR A 187 1.90 3.52 25.62
CA TYR A 187 1.86 3.43 27.08
C TYR A 187 0.57 2.78 27.56
N PRO A 188 0.27 1.52 27.14
CA PRO A 188 -0.99 0.84 27.45
C PRO A 188 -1.20 0.57 28.95
N MET A 189 -0.13 0.73 29.78
CA MET A 189 -0.24 0.71 31.23
C MET A 189 -1.01 1.92 31.79
N PHE A 190 -1.08 3.02 31.09
CA PHE A 190 -1.76 4.23 31.52
C PHE A 190 -3.19 4.34 30.96
N PHE A 191 -3.73 3.27 30.42
CA PHE A 191 -5.11 3.26 29.95
C PHE A 191 -6.09 3.42 31.10
N TRP A 192 -7.10 4.27 30.87
CA TRP A 192 -8.21 4.50 31.78
C TRP A 192 -9.50 4.10 31.08
N ARG A 193 -10.35 3.41 31.84
CA ARG A 193 -11.70 3.09 31.42
C ARG A 193 -12.69 4.03 32.09
N ASP A 194 -13.64 4.52 31.31
CA ASP A 194 -14.74 5.35 31.77
C ASP A 194 -16.05 4.60 31.50
N GLU A 195 -16.58 3.98 32.54
CA GLU A 195 -17.83 3.24 32.48
C GLU A 195 -18.88 3.89 33.40
N PRO A 196 -20.19 3.84 33.05
CA PRO A 196 -21.25 4.28 33.96
C PRO A 196 -21.18 3.54 35.29
N PRO A 197 -21.29 4.22 36.42
CA PRO A 197 -21.70 5.62 36.65
C PRO A 197 -20.60 6.69 36.59
N TYR A 198 -19.65 6.59 35.66
CA TYR A 198 -18.65 7.62 35.32
C TYR A 198 -17.60 7.89 36.42
N THR A 199 -17.09 6.86 37.03
CA THR A 199 -15.88 6.94 37.83
C THR A 199 -14.73 6.37 37.00
N PRO A 200 -13.87 7.22 36.38
CA PRO A 200 -12.75 6.71 35.66
C PRO A 200 -11.80 5.91 36.55
N TYR A 201 -11.38 4.75 36.09
CA TYR A 201 -10.43 3.89 36.80
C TYR A 201 -9.34 3.40 35.86
N LYS A 202 -8.17 3.10 36.46
CA LYS A 202 -7.04 2.54 35.70
C LYS A 202 -7.38 1.12 35.27
N ASP A 203 -7.21 0.85 33.98
CA ASP A 203 -7.45 -0.46 33.39
C ASP A 203 -6.35 -0.79 32.39
N PRO A 204 -5.12 -1.04 32.87
CA PRO A 204 -3.98 -1.32 31.99
C PRO A 204 -4.27 -2.52 31.10
N TRP A 205 -3.88 -2.42 29.85
CA TRP A 205 -3.99 -3.54 28.93
C TRP A 205 -3.17 -4.73 29.44
N PRO A 206 -3.67 -5.97 29.32
CA PRO A 206 -2.95 -7.16 29.80
C PRO A 206 -1.53 -7.32 29.25
N CYS A 207 -1.31 -6.91 27.99
CA CYS A 207 -0.01 -6.95 27.33
C CYS A 207 0.99 -5.91 27.86
N SER A 208 0.54 -4.93 28.67
CA SER A 208 1.40 -3.88 29.22
C SER A 208 2.37 -4.37 30.30
N GLY A 209 2.13 -5.55 30.85
CA GLY A 209 2.89 -6.06 32.00
C GLY A 209 2.57 -5.39 33.33
N TYR A 210 1.47 -4.62 33.42
CA TYR A 210 1.03 -3.93 34.64
C TYR A 210 -0.33 -4.42 35.09
N ILE A 211 -0.54 -4.40 36.40
CA ILE A 211 -1.84 -4.65 37.06
C ILE A 211 -2.18 -3.48 37.97
N VAL A 212 -3.46 -3.34 38.29
CA VAL A 212 -3.93 -2.40 39.28
C VAL A 212 -4.01 -3.10 40.65
N VAL A 213 -3.39 -2.49 41.67
CA VAL A 213 -3.49 -2.92 43.05
C VAL A 213 -4.19 -1.85 43.88
N GLU A 214 -4.63 -2.20 45.10
CA GLU A 214 -5.30 -1.27 46.00
C GLU A 214 -4.42 -0.04 46.29
N GLY A 215 -5.01 1.14 46.20
CA GLY A 215 -4.34 2.42 46.41
C GLY A 215 -5.15 3.37 47.29
N PRO A 216 -4.66 4.59 47.52
CA PRO A 216 -5.37 5.59 48.29
C PRO A 216 -6.78 5.87 47.71
N PRO A 217 -7.76 6.22 48.54
CA PRO A 217 -9.08 6.60 48.06
C PRO A 217 -9.04 7.68 46.99
N GLY A 218 -9.71 7.48 45.85
CA GLY A 218 -9.76 8.41 44.74
C GLY A 218 -8.56 8.34 43.75
N SER A 219 -7.58 7.46 43.98
CA SER A 219 -6.43 7.28 43.07
C SER A 219 -6.73 6.40 41.85
N GLY A 220 -7.87 5.72 41.82
CA GLY A 220 -8.15 4.69 40.79
C GLY A 220 -7.25 3.45 40.88
N GLY A 221 -6.56 3.27 42.03
CA GLY A 221 -5.58 2.20 42.27
C GLY A 221 -4.13 2.62 41.95
N LEU A 222 -3.17 1.76 42.28
CA LEU A 222 -1.76 1.90 41.96
C LEU A 222 -1.40 0.90 40.85
N LEU A 223 -0.56 1.33 39.93
CA LEU A 223 0.00 0.44 38.91
C LEU A 223 1.20 -0.31 39.48
N LEU A 224 1.16 -1.63 39.40
CA LEU A 224 2.25 -2.51 39.78
C LEU A 224 2.74 -3.25 38.53
N GLN A 225 4.03 -3.12 38.22
CA GLN A 225 4.63 -3.89 37.15
C GLN A 225 4.84 -5.34 37.60
N VAL A 226 4.30 -6.28 36.82
CA VAL A 226 4.40 -7.73 37.05
C VAL A 226 5.09 -8.49 35.91
N GLY A 227 5.39 -7.79 34.83
CA GLY A 227 6.05 -8.36 33.66
C GLY A 227 6.58 -7.28 32.71
N GLU A 228 7.15 -7.70 31.61
CA GLU A 228 7.56 -6.82 30.52
C GLU A 228 6.34 -6.46 29.65
N CYS A 229 6.38 -5.27 29.04
CA CYS A 229 5.36 -4.89 28.06
C CYS A 229 5.66 -5.57 26.73
N THR A 230 4.71 -6.30 26.20
CA THR A 230 4.82 -6.98 24.90
C THR A 230 4.10 -6.24 23.77
N CYS A 231 3.46 -5.10 24.06
CA CYS A 231 2.67 -4.32 23.11
C CYS A 231 2.95 -2.82 23.14
N CYS A 232 4.04 -2.41 23.81
CA CYS A 232 4.42 -1.01 23.94
C CYS A 232 5.20 -0.46 22.76
N GLU A 233 5.78 -1.33 21.97
CA GLU A 233 6.68 -0.97 20.88
C GLU A 233 6.27 -1.71 19.61
N CYS A 234 6.27 -1.01 18.48
CA CYS A 234 6.05 -1.61 17.17
C CYS A 234 6.64 -0.74 16.06
N TRP A 235 6.67 -1.30 14.88
CA TRP A 235 7.06 -0.62 13.66
C TRP A 235 5.85 -0.44 12.75
N GLY A 236 5.49 0.83 12.48
CA GLY A 236 4.52 1.18 11.45
C GLY A 236 5.20 1.18 10.09
N ARG A 237 4.44 0.92 9.04
CA ARG A 237 4.94 0.86 7.67
C ARG A 237 4.45 2.04 6.85
N LEU A 238 5.27 2.45 5.91
CA LEU A 238 4.96 3.45 4.89
C LEU A 238 5.10 2.80 3.52
N TYR A 239 4.15 3.07 2.64
CA TYR A 239 4.14 2.56 1.27
C TYR A 239 3.84 3.65 0.26
N GLU A 240 4.24 3.39 -0.97
CA GLU A 240 3.80 4.19 -2.10
C GLU A 240 2.28 4.10 -2.26
N ASN A 241 1.63 5.22 -2.54
CA ASN A 241 0.21 5.24 -2.83
C ASN A 241 -0.10 4.89 -4.29
N ALA A 242 0.79 5.26 -5.21
CA ALA A 242 0.69 4.98 -6.64
C ALA A 242 2.10 4.75 -7.21
N PRO A 243 2.24 3.95 -8.29
CA PRO A 243 3.53 3.72 -8.92
C PRO A 243 4.17 5.02 -9.40
N THR A 244 5.43 5.27 -9.02
CA THR A 244 6.23 6.35 -9.58
C THR A 244 7.00 5.82 -10.80
N LEU A 245 6.72 6.39 -11.96
CA LEU A 245 7.28 5.94 -13.24
C LEU A 245 8.12 7.05 -13.88
N SER A 246 9.14 6.64 -14.62
CA SER A 246 9.97 7.56 -15.40
C SER A 246 9.16 8.35 -16.42
N ASN A 247 9.59 9.57 -16.65
CA ASN A 247 9.11 10.43 -17.71
C ASN A 247 10.33 10.97 -18.46
N GLU A 248 10.29 10.98 -19.77
CA GLU A 248 11.37 11.50 -20.62
C GLU A 248 11.73 12.96 -20.27
N GLU A 249 10.76 13.75 -19.79
CA GLU A 249 10.98 15.14 -19.36
C GLU A 249 11.90 15.27 -18.12
N LEU A 250 12.05 14.18 -17.35
CA LEU A 250 12.89 14.16 -16.15
C LEU A 250 14.34 13.76 -16.46
N VAL A 251 14.64 13.36 -17.70
CA VAL A 251 15.99 12.93 -18.09
C VAL A 251 16.82 14.13 -18.52
N VAL A 252 17.90 14.39 -17.82
CA VAL A 252 18.88 15.42 -18.16
C VAL A 252 20.26 14.77 -18.24
N ASP A 253 20.90 14.83 -19.41
CA ASP A 253 22.23 14.24 -19.63
C ASP A 253 22.35 12.77 -19.19
N GLY A 254 21.34 11.94 -19.50
CA GLY A 254 21.31 10.52 -19.14
C GLY A 254 21.02 10.25 -17.66
N ASN A 255 20.56 11.24 -16.91
CA ASN A 255 20.23 11.11 -15.49
C ASN A 255 18.81 11.61 -15.21
N PHE A 256 18.17 10.98 -14.23
CA PHE A 256 16.97 11.50 -13.60
C PHE A 256 17.37 12.42 -12.44
N ALA A 257 16.74 13.58 -12.35
CA ALA A 257 17.02 14.56 -11.31
C ALA A 257 15.74 14.94 -10.56
N ASN A 258 15.81 14.97 -9.23
CA ASN A 258 14.71 15.39 -8.34
C ASN A 258 13.40 14.62 -8.54
N VAL A 259 13.47 13.33 -8.82
CA VAL A 259 12.26 12.50 -8.96
C VAL A 259 11.59 12.37 -7.59
N LEU A 260 10.35 12.83 -7.48
CA LEU A 260 9.55 12.65 -6.27
C LEU A 260 9.04 11.20 -6.21
N VAL A 261 9.62 10.40 -5.31
CA VAL A 261 9.28 8.98 -5.17
C VAL A 261 8.32 8.69 -4.02
N GLY A 262 8.19 9.63 -3.07
CA GLY A 262 7.28 9.45 -1.95
C GLY A 262 7.17 10.69 -1.07
N GLU A 263 6.19 10.64 -0.19
CA GLU A 263 5.92 11.68 0.80
C GLU A 263 5.65 11.04 2.16
N VAL A 264 6.37 11.49 3.17
CA VAL A 264 6.20 11.06 4.56
C VAL A 264 5.42 12.13 5.31
N PRO A 265 4.22 11.84 5.85
CA PRO A 265 3.46 12.82 6.60
C PRO A 265 4.20 13.24 7.87
N VAL A 266 4.33 14.55 8.09
CA VAL A 266 4.92 15.10 9.30
C VAL A 266 3.89 15.07 10.42
N ALA A 267 3.86 13.94 11.13
CA ALA A 267 2.96 13.68 12.24
C ALA A 267 3.74 13.25 13.49
N PRO A 268 3.29 13.61 14.71
CA PRO A 268 3.99 13.29 15.95
C PRO A 268 4.32 11.80 16.08
N MET A 269 3.37 10.93 15.78
CA MET A 269 3.56 9.48 15.85
C MET A 269 4.61 8.95 14.87
N VAL A 270 4.64 9.48 13.64
CA VAL A 270 5.57 9.07 12.58
C VAL A 270 6.99 9.54 12.89
N PHE A 271 7.12 10.76 13.44
CA PHE A 271 8.38 11.39 13.77
C PHE A 271 8.70 11.38 15.28
N SER A 272 8.08 10.49 16.05
CA SER A 272 8.45 10.29 17.47
C SER A 272 9.90 9.80 17.62
N ASN A 273 10.36 9.07 16.61
CA ASN A 273 11.72 8.56 16.49
C ASN A 273 12.23 8.73 15.04
N ARG A 274 13.25 7.97 14.72
CA ARG A 274 13.81 7.86 13.37
C ARG A 274 12.84 7.14 12.42
N ILE A 275 12.88 7.52 11.15
CA ILE A 275 12.18 6.86 10.04
C ILE A 275 13.24 6.26 9.12
N MET A 276 13.08 5.01 8.73
CA MET A 276 13.86 4.37 7.69
C MET A 276 13.07 4.43 6.38
N ILE A 277 13.69 4.91 5.33
CA ILE A 277 13.14 4.91 3.97
C ILE A 277 14.03 4.06 3.08
N LYS A 278 13.45 3.07 2.43
CA LYS A 278 14.05 2.26 1.39
C LYS A 278 13.48 2.68 0.04
N VAL A 279 14.34 3.04 -0.88
CA VAL A 279 14.00 3.33 -2.28
C VAL A 279 14.60 2.24 -3.16
N GLU A 280 13.80 1.71 -4.05
CA GLU A 280 14.18 0.73 -5.05
C GLU A 280 13.93 1.33 -6.45
N GLN A 281 14.96 1.34 -7.27
CA GLN A 281 14.89 1.68 -8.68
C GLN A 281 14.82 0.38 -9.48
N MET A 282 13.78 0.25 -10.29
CA MET A 282 13.42 -1.00 -10.98
C MET A 282 13.39 -0.75 -12.49
N SER A 283 14.09 -1.57 -13.25
CA SER A 283 14.00 -1.56 -14.72
C SER A 283 12.73 -2.27 -15.19
N LEU A 284 12.10 -1.77 -16.24
CA LEU A 284 10.88 -2.38 -16.77
C LEU A 284 11.00 -2.56 -18.29
N THR A 285 10.35 -3.60 -18.81
CA THR A 285 10.03 -3.68 -20.24
C THR A 285 8.87 -2.72 -20.56
N ARG A 286 8.65 -2.44 -21.84
CA ARG A 286 7.56 -1.55 -22.28
C ARG A 286 6.20 -2.05 -21.84
N GLU A 287 5.94 -3.34 -21.96
CA GLU A 287 4.69 -3.96 -21.59
C GLU A 287 4.38 -3.82 -20.10
N VAL A 288 5.38 -4.02 -19.25
CA VAL A 288 5.27 -3.88 -17.79
C VAL A 288 5.12 -2.41 -17.39
N PHE A 289 5.85 -1.52 -18.06
CA PHE A 289 5.73 -0.07 -17.85
C PHE A 289 4.30 0.42 -18.17
N ASP A 290 3.75 0.00 -19.30
CA ASP A 290 2.41 0.38 -19.73
C ASP A 290 1.34 -0.15 -18.73
N PHE A 291 1.53 -1.36 -18.20
CA PHE A 291 0.67 -1.89 -17.14
C PHE A 291 0.67 -0.98 -15.89
N PHE A 292 1.85 -0.62 -15.38
CA PHE A 292 1.96 0.26 -14.21
C PHE A 292 1.46 1.68 -14.50
N ASN A 293 1.59 2.16 -15.73
CA ASN A 293 1.07 3.47 -16.13
C ASN A 293 -0.48 3.50 -16.11
N ILE A 294 -1.12 2.41 -16.57
CA ILE A 294 -2.59 2.26 -16.46
C ILE A 294 -2.99 2.20 -14.98
N LEU A 295 -2.29 1.39 -14.18
CA LEU A 295 -2.57 1.26 -12.74
C LEU A 295 -2.44 2.60 -12.02
N ARG A 296 -1.39 3.39 -12.30
CA ARG A 296 -1.21 4.75 -11.79
C ARG A 296 -2.39 5.63 -12.16
N SER A 297 -2.76 5.64 -13.43
CA SER A 297 -3.86 6.45 -13.94
C SER A 297 -5.21 6.09 -13.29
N GLN A 298 -5.45 4.81 -13.03
CA GLN A 298 -6.65 4.36 -12.31
C GLN A 298 -6.67 4.84 -10.86
N LYS A 299 -5.51 4.79 -10.16
CA LYS A 299 -5.40 5.27 -8.78
C LYS A 299 -5.56 6.79 -8.65
N GLU A 300 -4.92 7.55 -9.52
CA GLU A 300 -4.98 9.01 -9.49
C GLU A 300 -6.38 9.55 -9.86
N ASN A 301 -7.07 8.88 -10.74
CA ASN A 301 -8.34 9.33 -11.29
C ASN A 301 -9.57 8.61 -10.72
N GLY A 302 -9.39 7.51 -9.99
CA GLY A 302 -10.49 6.71 -9.43
C GLY A 302 -11.38 7.44 -8.42
N GLN A 303 -11.04 8.67 -8.04
CA GLN A 303 -11.83 9.52 -7.15
C GLN A 303 -12.85 10.41 -7.89
N SER A 304 -12.86 10.44 -9.23
CA SER A 304 -13.76 11.28 -10.01
C SER A 304 -14.83 10.45 -10.72
N ILE A 305 -16.08 10.65 -10.33
CA ILE A 305 -17.26 10.03 -10.98
C ILE A 305 -17.51 10.55 -12.42
N PHE A 306 -16.80 11.58 -12.85
CA PHE A 306 -16.97 12.22 -14.17
C PHE A 306 -15.93 11.78 -15.19
N GLN A 307 -14.97 10.93 -14.81
CA GLN A 307 -13.96 10.45 -15.75
C GLN A 307 -14.43 9.13 -16.38
N PRO A 308 -14.17 8.94 -17.69
CA PRO A 308 -14.45 7.68 -18.35
C PRO A 308 -13.65 6.56 -17.65
N ALA A 309 -14.27 5.38 -17.52
CA ALA A 309 -13.57 4.21 -17.03
C ALA A 309 -12.31 3.97 -17.88
N PHE A 310 -11.16 3.96 -17.25
CA PHE A 310 -9.93 3.55 -17.92
C PHE A 310 -10.09 2.11 -18.37
N GLY A 311 -9.46 1.76 -19.50
CA GLY A 311 -9.57 0.44 -20.08
C GLY A 311 -9.27 -0.69 -19.08
N GLU A 312 -9.70 -1.87 -19.40
CA GLU A 312 -9.43 -3.08 -18.62
C GLU A 312 -7.93 -3.24 -18.36
N LEU A 313 -7.54 -3.41 -17.09
CA LEU A 313 -6.16 -3.65 -16.71
C LEU A 313 -5.76 -5.05 -17.17
N LYS A 314 -5.23 -5.14 -18.38
CA LYS A 314 -4.71 -6.39 -18.94
C LYS A 314 -3.30 -6.61 -18.45
N GLY A 315 -3.12 -7.64 -17.63
CA GLY A 315 -1.80 -8.15 -17.25
C GLY A 315 -1.21 -9.05 -18.33
N ASN A 316 -0.13 -9.72 -17.96
CA ASN A 316 0.59 -10.64 -18.86
C ASN A 316 0.34 -12.12 -18.53
N ILE A 317 -0.67 -12.42 -17.73
CA ILE A 317 -1.03 -13.81 -17.39
C ILE A 317 -2.06 -14.34 -18.40
N VAL A 318 -1.84 -15.55 -18.86
CA VAL A 318 -2.69 -16.24 -19.85
C VAL A 318 -3.15 -17.57 -19.27
N ALA A 319 -4.44 -17.85 -19.38
CA ALA A 319 -5.01 -19.15 -19.05
C ALA A 319 -4.93 -20.10 -20.26
N ASP A 320 -4.70 -21.38 -20.01
CA ASP A 320 -4.72 -22.40 -21.07
C ASP A 320 -6.16 -22.64 -21.60
N ARG A 321 -7.17 -22.42 -20.75
CA ARG A 321 -8.58 -22.53 -21.13
C ARG A 321 -9.17 -21.15 -21.39
N SER A 322 -9.86 -21.00 -22.47
CA SER A 322 -10.46 -19.71 -22.90
C SER A 322 -11.52 -19.16 -21.95
N ASP A 323 -12.13 -20.02 -21.13
CA ASP A 323 -13.23 -19.67 -20.22
C ASP A 323 -12.70 -19.19 -18.84
N ASP A 324 -11.40 -19.40 -18.57
CA ASP A 324 -10.80 -19.01 -17.30
C ASP A 324 -10.43 -17.53 -17.32
N LEU A 325 -11.03 -16.77 -16.42
CA LEU A 325 -10.70 -15.38 -16.24
C LEU A 325 -9.44 -15.25 -15.35
N VAL A 326 -8.46 -14.50 -15.84
CA VAL A 326 -7.21 -14.25 -15.14
C VAL A 326 -6.80 -12.80 -15.29
N SER A 327 -6.17 -12.25 -14.26
CA SER A 327 -5.60 -10.89 -14.22
C SER A 327 -4.29 -10.90 -13.47
N GLY A 328 -3.62 -9.77 -13.47
CA GLY A 328 -2.38 -9.59 -12.73
C GLY A 328 -1.15 -9.64 -13.60
N ILE A 329 0.01 -9.61 -12.97
CA ILE A 329 1.30 -9.49 -13.66
C ILE A 329 2.38 -10.31 -12.96
N PHE A 330 3.22 -10.94 -13.77
CA PHE A 330 4.52 -11.44 -13.36
C PHE A 330 5.59 -10.89 -14.28
N TYR A 331 6.62 -10.26 -13.76
CA TYR A 331 7.63 -9.57 -14.55
C TYR A 331 9.05 -9.80 -14.02
N ALA A 332 10.03 -9.45 -14.83
CA ALA A 332 11.45 -9.50 -14.49
C ALA A 332 12.02 -8.08 -14.39
N THR A 333 12.85 -7.82 -13.40
CA THR A 333 13.39 -6.49 -13.14
C THR A 333 14.77 -6.56 -12.52
N ALA A 334 15.69 -5.72 -12.92
CA ALA A 334 16.87 -5.43 -12.09
C ALA A 334 16.51 -4.34 -11.09
N ILE A 335 17.03 -4.46 -9.88
CA ILE A 335 16.76 -3.53 -8.78
C ILE A 335 18.09 -2.97 -8.28
N ASP A 336 18.16 -1.64 -8.19
CA ASP A 336 19.12 -0.93 -7.35
C ASP A 336 18.40 -0.38 -6.11
N THR A 337 19.03 -0.50 -4.94
CA THR A 337 18.41 -0.18 -3.66
C THR A 337 19.25 0.77 -2.85
N LYS A 338 18.63 1.82 -2.30
CA LYS A 338 19.27 2.73 -1.36
C LYS A 338 18.37 3.01 -0.16
N ILE A 339 18.99 3.07 1.03
CA ILE A 339 18.31 3.32 2.30
C ILE A 339 18.79 4.63 2.87
N ILE A 340 17.87 5.44 3.37
CA ILE A 340 18.15 6.63 4.17
C ILE A 340 17.36 6.59 5.49
N TYR A 341 17.85 7.35 6.45
CA TYR A 341 17.15 7.61 7.71
C TYR A 341 16.80 9.09 7.78
N ILE A 342 15.62 9.39 8.32
CA ILE A 342 15.12 10.74 8.54
C ILE A 342 14.87 10.87 10.04
N ASP A 343 15.55 11.78 10.69
CA ASP A 343 15.36 12.08 12.11
C ASP A 343 14.37 13.25 12.28
N SER A 344 13.76 13.36 13.46
CA SER A 344 12.87 14.49 13.77
C SER A 344 13.56 15.85 13.69
N THR A 345 14.89 15.88 13.83
CA THR A 345 15.72 17.08 13.68
C THR A 345 15.87 17.56 12.23
N ASP A 346 15.61 16.70 11.26
CA ASP A 346 15.64 17.04 9.84
C ASP A 346 14.38 17.81 9.40
N VAL A 347 13.35 17.80 10.25
CA VAL A 347 12.11 18.55 10.03
C VAL A 347 12.28 19.99 10.51
N PRO A 348 12.14 21.01 9.63
CA PRO A 348 12.44 22.40 9.97
C PRO A 348 11.40 23.07 10.88
N VAL A 349 10.35 22.35 11.27
CA VAL A 349 9.29 22.83 12.16
C VAL A 349 9.24 21.98 13.42
N LYS A 350 8.87 22.60 14.55
CA LYS A 350 8.66 21.85 15.78
C LYS A 350 7.46 20.92 15.61
N ILE A 351 7.70 19.62 15.69
CA ILE A 351 6.66 18.61 15.74
C ILE A 351 6.03 18.66 17.13
N PRO A 352 4.69 18.80 17.26
CA PRO A 352 4.03 18.76 18.56
C PRO A 352 4.37 17.45 19.28
N GLU A 353 4.60 17.54 20.61
CA GLU A 353 4.72 16.34 21.42
C GLU A 353 3.39 15.57 21.38
N GLU A 354 3.46 14.28 21.10
CA GLU A 354 2.27 13.44 21.07
C GLU A 354 1.74 13.23 22.50
N THR A 355 0.43 13.32 22.65
CA THR A 355 -0.24 12.88 23.87
C THR A 355 0.02 11.37 24.04
N TYR A 356 0.30 10.92 25.25
CA TYR A 356 0.55 9.51 25.55
C TYR A 356 -0.51 8.61 24.91
N ILE A 357 -0.08 7.76 23.98
CA ILE A 357 -0.94 6.76 23.36
C ILE A 357 -1.12 5.63 24.38
N THR A 358 -2.34 5.42 24.87
CA THR A 358 -2.63 4.44 25.93
C THR A 358 -3.25 3.15 25.40
N TYR A 359 -3.20 2.94 24.09
CA TYR A 359 -3.63 1.70 23.45
C TYR A 359 -2.41 0.86 23.05
N PRO A 360 -2.56 -0.47 22.90
CA PRO A 360 -1.55 -1.30 22.29
C PRO A 360 -1.16 -0.77 20.90
N CYS A 361 0.11 -0.82 20.59
CA CYS A 361 0.66 -0.26 19.36
C CYS A 361 -0.06 -0.74 18.09
N THR A 362 -0.30 -2.05 17.97
CA THR A 362 -0.98 -2.65 16.80
C THR A 362 -2.49 -2.39 16.75
N ALA A 363 -3.08 -1.82 17.79
CA ALA A 363 -4.52 -1.47 17.79
C ALA A 363 -4.82 -0.11 17.17
N LEU A 364 -3.78 0.68 16.85
CA LEU A 364 -3.91 2.07 16.37
C LEU A 364 -3.61 2.22 14.88
N ILE A 365 -2.83 1.32 14.34
CA ILE A 365 -2.33 1.39 12.97
C ILE A 365 -2.52 0.02 12.35
N ASP A 366 -3.28 -0.04 11.26
CA ASP A 366 -3.66 -1.29 10.61
C ASP A 366 -2.47 -2.11 10.07
N ASP A 367 -1.34 -1.46 9.78
CA ASP A 367 -0.16 -2.13 9.23
C ASP A 367 1.08 -1.92 10.11
N THR A 368 1.04 -2.53 11.30
CA THR A 368 2.15 -2.52 12.24
C THR A 368 2.63 -3.92 12.56
N SER A 369 3.90 -4.04 12.89
CA SER A 369 4.53 -5.29 13.35
C SER A 369 5.25 -5.08 14.67
N TYR A 370 5.20 -6.09 15.55
CA TYR A 370 6.07 -6.16 16.73
C TYR A 370 7.48 -6.63 16.36
N GLU A 371 7.67 -7.17 15.16
CA GLU A 371 8.98 -7.61 14.70
C GLU A 371 9.77 -6.42 14.16
N LYS A 372 10.98 -6.26 14.66
CA LYS A 372 11.93 -5.26 14.17
C LYS A 372 12.27 -5.56 12.71
N PRO A 373 12.20 -4.57 11.79
CA PRO A 373 12.64 -4.75 10.42
C PRO A 373 14.14 -5.11 10.34
N ASP A 374 14.52 -6.07 9.50
CA ASP A 374 15.89 -6.57 9.38
C ASP A 374 16.92 -5.46 9.08
N LEU A 375 16.50 -4.45 8.33
CA LEU A 375 17.36 -3.32 7.91
C LEU A 375 17.32 -2.15 8.89
N TRP A 376 16.61 -2.24 9.99
CA TRP A 376 16.53 -1.18 11.00
C TRP A 376 17.76 -1.19 11.90
N GLU A 377 18.57 -0.14 11.83
CA GLU A 377 19.76 0.07 12.67
C GLU A 377 19.46 0.80 13.98
#